data_ec91da1f8dbb02f315aee2320c94fb1d
#
_entry.id   ec91da1f8dbb02f315aee2320c94fb1d
#
_cell.length_a   1.000
_cell.length_b   1.000
_cell.length_c   1.000
_cell.angle_alpha   90.00
_cell.angle_beta   90.00
_cell.angle_gamma   90.00
#
_symmetry.space_group_name_H-M   'P 1'
#
loop_
_entity.id
_entity.type
_entity.pdbx_description
1 polymer ?
#
loop_
_entity_poly.entity_id
_entity_poly.type
_entity_poly.pdbx_seq_one_letter_code
_entity_poly.pdbx_strand_id
1 'polypeptide(L)'
;MNEHPGFCPACFASLAQEADTCPACGARMADLSKRDYREKIVHALRHPLADVRMRAIIALGLRGEPQTADALVKCAMRHPTDVVQGLEIVNSLARMKQTGAGRTALSILQARHPAHAVREGAARVLAALPSEGEADA
;
A
#
# COMPACT_ATOMS: atom_id res chain seq x y z
N MET A 1 1.46 3.42 21.79
CA MET A 1 2.16 2.82 20.66
C MET A 1 1.89 3.64 19.41
N ASN A 2 2.93 4.07 18.72
CA ASN A 2 2.77 4.94 17.55
C ASN A 2 2.56 4.12 16.29
N GLU A 3 1.51 4.43 15.57
CA GLU A 3 1.15 3.74 14.34
C GLU A 3 1.61 4.54 13.12
N HIS A 4 2.90 4.82 13.02
CA HIS A 4 3.42 5.47 11.82
C HIS A 4 4.14 4.45 10.93
N PRO A 5 4.27 4.75 9.64
CA PRO A 5 4.80 3.79 8.66
C PRO A 5 6.32 3.66 8.61
N GLY A 6 7.05 4.19 9.60
CA GLY A 6 8.51 4.23 9.58
C GLY A 6 9.06 5.50 8.93
N PHE A 7 8.19 6.39 8.52
CA PHE A 7 8.56 7.72 8.03
C PHE A 7 7.51 8.74 8.45
N CYS A 8 7.90 10.01 8.48
CA CYS A 8 6.98 11.09 8.83
C CYS A 8 6.05 11.42 7.65
N PRO A 9 4.72 11.34 7.82
CA PRO A 9 3.80 11.68 6.73
C PRO A 9 3.84 13.16 6.34
N ALA A 10 4.35 14.02 7.22
CA ALA A 10 4.41 15.46 6.95
C ALA A 10 5.63 15.84 6.12
N CYS A 11 6.80 15.26 6.39
CA CYS A 11 8.04 15.62 5.70
C CYS A 11 8.77 14.44 5.03
N PHE A 12 8.29 13.23 5.22
CA PHE A 12 8.83 11.98 4.66
C PHE A 12 10.21 11.57 5.19
N ALA A 13 10.69 12.21 6.28
CA ALA A 13 11.91 11.76 6.94
C ALA A 13 11.70 10.41 7.61
N SER A 14 12.75 9.58 7.65
CA SER A 14 12.69 8.29 8.34
C SER A 14 12.44 8.49 9.83
N LEU A 15 11.58 7.65 10.41
CA LEU A 15 11.25 7.70 11.84
C LEU A 15 11.56 6.37 12.50
N ALA A 16 12.08 6.44 13.73
CA ALA A 16 12.15 5.27 14.60
C ALA A 16 10.73 4.82 14.95
N GLN A 17 10.52 3.52 15.12
CA GLN A 17 9.20 2.96 15.36
C GLN A 17 8.53 3.54 16.60
N GLU A 18 9.29 3.87 17.61
CA GLU A 18 8.81 4.42 18.88
C GLU A 18 8.75 5.96 18.91
N ALA A 19 9.07 6.63 17.82
CA ALA A 19 9.10 8.09 17.79
C ALA A 19 7.70 8.70 17.91
N ASP A 20 7.52 9.59 18.86
CA ASP A 20 6.29 10.35 19.04
C ASP A 20 6.28 11.64 18.23
N THR A 21 7.45 12.18 17.98
CA THR A 21 7.64 13.45 17.30
C THR A 21 8.72 13.27 16.24
N CYS A 22 8.49 13.83 15.05
CA CYS A 22 9.49 13.79 13.99
C CYS A 22 10.65 14.73 14.34
N PRO A 23 11.89 14.22 14.43
CA PRO A 23 13.04 15.08 14.72
C PRO A 23 13.38 16.03 13.58
N ALA A 24 12.91 15.77 12.36
CA ALA A 24 13.22 16.60 11.21
C ALA A 24 12.28 17.81 11.08
N CYS A 25 10.97 17.63 11.31
CA CYS A 25 9.99 18.69 11.09
C CYS A 25 9.20 19.07 12.34
N GLY A 26 9.32 18.31 13.41
CA GLY A 26 8.60 18.59 14.65
C GLY A 26 7.15 18.13 14.69
N ALA A 27 6.67 17.48 13.65
CA ALA A 27 5.29 16.99 13.64
C ALA A 27 5.08 15.93 14.72
N ARG A 28 3.99 16.04 15.46
CA ARG A 28 3.64 15.07 16.51
C ARG A 28 2.71 14.02 15.92
N MET A 29 3.12 12.77 16.02
CA MET A 29 2.34 11.67 15.43
C MET A 29 0.95 11.58 16.06
N ALA A 30 0.83 11.84 17.35
CA ALA A 30 -0.45 11.80 18.06
C ALA A 30 -1.45 12.85 17.58
N ASP A 31 -0.98 13.95 17.00
CA ASP A 31 -1.84 15.04 16.52
C ASP A 31 -2.47 14.73 15.17
N LEU A 32 -2.01 13.67 14.51
CA LEU A 32 -2.56 13.25 13.21
C LEU A 32 -3.73 12.31 13.42
N SER A 33 -4.90 12.68 12.92
CA SER A 33 -6.04 11.78 12.94
C SER A 33 -5.77 10.58 12.02
N LYS A 34 -6.46 9.46 12.25
CA LYS A 34 -6.30 8.27 11.39
C LYS A 34 -6.59 8.59 9.93
N ARG A 35 -7.58 9.43 9.68
CA ARG A 35 -7.94 9.85 8.34
C ARG A 35 -6.85 10.68 7.69
N ASP A 36 -6.37 11.69 8.40
CA ASP A 36 -5.30 12.57 7.90
C ASP A 36 -4.03 11.78 7.64
N TYR A 37 -3.71 10.86 8.53
CA TYR A 37 -2.56 9.99 8.40
C TYR A 37 -2.65 9.14 7.13
N ARG A 38 -3.81 8.50 6.92
CA ARG A 38 -4.05 7.70 5.72
C ARG A 38 -3.96 8.55 4.44
N GLU A 39 -4.58 9.72 4.44
CA GLU A 39 -4.55 10.62 3.30
C GLU A 39 -3.13 11.04 2.95
N LYS A 40 -2.30 11.32 3.94
CA LYS A 40 -0.90 11.68 3.73
C LYS A 40 -0.09 10.51 3.17
N ILE A 41 -0.31 9.30 3.66
CA ILE A 41 0.38 8.12 3.12
C ILE A 41 -0.06 7.87 1.67
N VAL A 42 -1.34 7.96 1.39
CA VAL A 42 -1.86 7.82 0.02
C VAL A 42 -1.26 8.88 -0.90
N HIS A 43 -1.13 10.12 -0.43
CA HIS A 43 -0.49 11.18 -1.19
C HIS A 43 0.97 10.85 -1.51
N ALA A 44 1.67 10.19 -0.58
CA ALA A 44 3.07 9.80 -0.77
C ALA A 44 3.26 8.79 -1.93
N LEU A 45 2.20 8.11 -2.36
CA LEU A 45 2.25 7.24 -3.54
C LEU A 45 2.51 8.03 -4.82
N ARG A 46 2.34 9.34 -4.80
CA ARG A 46 2.62 10.23 -5.93
C ARG A 46 3.98 10.91 -5.82
N HIS A 47 4.74 10.61 -4.78
CA HIS A 47 6.05 11.24 -4.58
C HIS A 47 7.00 10.87 -5.73
N PRO A 48 7.83 11.81 -6.20
CA PRO A 48 8.76 11.51 -7.30
C PRO A 48 9.86 10.51 -6.96
N LEU A 49 10.20 10.37 -5.67
CA LEU A 49 11.24 9.41 -5.25
C LEU A 49 10.64 8.03 -5.04
N ALA A 50 11.22 7.03 -5.70
CA ALA A 50 10.76 5.66 -5.60
C ALA A 50 10.83 5.13 -4.15
N ASP A 51 11.85 5.51 -3.40
CA ASP A 51 11.99 5.08 -2.01
C ASP A 51 10.84 5.55 -1.13
N VAL A 52 10.36 6.78 -1.34
CA VAL A 52 9.22 7.32 -0.60
C VAL A 52 7.95 6.56 -0.97
N ARG A 53 7.73 6.34 -2.27
CA ARG A 53 6.57 5.55 -2.72
C ARG A 53 6.59 4.16 -2.12
N MET A 54 7.77 3.50 -2.09
CA MET A 54 7.90 2.16 -1.55
C MET A 54 7.52 2.10 -0.06
N ARG A 55 7.97 3.07 0.72
CA ARG A 55 7.61 3.16 2.14
C ARG A 55 6.10 3.31 2.33
N ALA A 56 5.48 4.12 1.49
CA ALA A 56 4.04 4.32 1.53
C ALA A 56 3.29 3.02 1.17
N ILE A 57 3.75 2.32 0.14
CA ILE A 57 3.15 1.05 -0.29
C ILE A 57 3.18 0.03 0.84
N ILE A 58 4.33 -0.13 1.48
CA ILE A 58 4.49 -1.07 2.59
C ILE A 58 3.58 -0.67 3.76
N ALA A 59 3.55 0.61 4.11
CA ALA A 59 2.72 1.11 5.20
C ALA A 59 1.23 0.85 4.94
N LEU A 60 0.76 1.09 3.73
CA LEU A 60 -0.64 0.85 3.39
C LEU A 60 -0.99 -0.63 3.44
N GLY A 61 -0.06 -1.50 3.03
CA GLY A 61 -0.25 -2.94 3.13
C GLY A 61 -0.36 -3.40 4.57
N LEU A 62 0.50 -2.89 5.45
CA LEU A 62 0.48 -3.24 6.88
C LEU A 62 -0.81 -2.76 7.56
N ARG A 63 -1.35 -1.62 7.15
CA ARG A 63 -2.62 -1.14 7.67
C ARG A 63 -3.80 -1.95 7.13
N GLY A 64 -3.71 -2.45 5.91
CA GLY A 64 -4.72 -3.31 5.31
C GLY A 64 -6.09 -2.66 5.11
N GLU A 65 -6.15 -1.34 4.94
CA GLU A 65 -7.40 -0.62 4.78
C GLU A 65 -7.91 -0.70 3.34
N PRO A 66 -9.08 -1.32 3.11
CA PRO A 66 -9.57 -1.53 1.72
C PRO A 66 -9.78 -0.24 0.94
N GLN A 67 -10.01 0.88 1.63
CA GLN A 67 -10.18 2.18 1.00
C GLN A 67 -8.95 2.62 0.21
N THR A 68 -7.77 2.05 0.48
CA THR A 68 -6.52 2.42 -0.17
C THR A 68 -6.17 1.55 -1.37
N ALA A 69 -6.95 0.50 -1.63
CA ALA A 69 -6.64 -0.46 -2.72
C ALA A 69 -6.59 0.22 -4.09
N ASP A 70 -7.55 1.10 -4.38
CA ASP A 70 -7.59 1.81 -5.65
C ASP A 70 -6.35 2.70 -5.88
N ALA A 71 -5.92 3.40 -4.82
CA ALA A 71 -4.73 4.24 -4.90
C ALA A 71 -3.47 3.41 -5.16
N LEU A 72 -3.37 2.22 -4.59
CA LEU A 72 -2.26 1.31 -4.83
C LEU A 72 -2.22 0.84 -6.29
N VAL A 73 -3.37 0.47 -6.86
CA VAL A 73 -3.45 0.09 -8.28
C VAL A 73 -3.02 1.25 -9.17
N LYS A 74 -3.52 2.44 -8.89
CA LYS A 74 -3.17 3.63 -9.68
C LYS A 74 -1.66 3.91 -9.63
N CYS A 75 -1.05 3.71 -8.48
CA CYS A 75 0.40 3.86 -8.33
C CYS A 75 1.15 2.87 -9.24
N ALA A 76 0.75 1.60 -9.25
CA ALA A 76 1.36 0.58 -10.10
C ALA A 76 1.22 0.94 -11.58
N MET A 77 0.06 1.45 -11.97
CA MET A 77 -0.20 1.79 -13.37
C MET A 77 0.53 3.05 -13.82
N ARG A 78 0.81 3.99 -12.89
CA ARG A 78 1.61 5.19 -13.21
C ARG A 78 3.08 4.88 -13.43
N HIS A 79 3.58 3.78 -12.86
CA HIS A 79 5.00 3.40 -12.93
C HIS A 79 5.13 1.97 -13.46
N PRO A 80 4.69 1.73 -14.70
CA PRO A 80 4.56 0.37 -15.22
C PRO A 80 5.88 -0.38 -15.40
N THR A 81 7.00 0.34 -15.49
CA THR A 81 8.32 -0.28 -15.65
C THR A 81 9.00 -0.58 -14.31
N ASP A 82 8.46 -0.08 -13.21
CA ASP A 82 9.00 -0.35 -11.89
C ASP A 82 8.38 -1.66 -11.37
N VAL A 83 8.99 -2.78 -11.76
CA VAL A 83 8.49 -4.11 -11.43
C VAL A 83 8.59 -4.39 -9.94
N VAL A 84 9.66 -3.93 -9.29
CA VAL A 84 9.85 -4.11 -7.84
C VAL A 84 8.71 -3.42 -7.08
N GLN A 85 8.40 -2.20 -7.46
CA GLN A 85 7.28 -1.46 -6.88
C GLN A 85 5.96 -2.18 -7.14
N GLY A 86 5.74 -2.63 -8.37
CA GLY A 86 4.53 -3.36 -8.74
C GLY A 86 4.33 -4.62 -7.93
N LEU A 87 5.40 -5.39 -7.70
CA LEU A 87 5.34 -6.60 -6.87
C LEU A 87 5.05 -6.28 -5.41
N GLU A 88 5.60 -5.19 -4.87
CA GLU A 88 5.30 -4.78 -3.50
C GLU A 88 3.84 -4.33 -3.37
N ILE A 89 3.30 -3.69 -4.40
CA ILE A 89 1.87 -3.36 -4.44
C ILE A 89 1.02 -4.63 -4.41
N VAL A 90 1.39 -5.66 -5.16
CA VAL A 90 0.72 -6.96 -5.10
C VAL A 90 0.76 -7.53 -3.68
N ASN A 91 1.91 -7.47 -3.01
CA ASN A 91 2.04 -7.93 -1.63
C ASN A 91 1.14 -7.15 -0.67
N SER A 92 1.06 -5.83 -0.84
CA SER A 92 0.20 -4.99 -0.01
C SER A 92 -1.28 -5.31 -0.24
N LEU A 93 -1.68 -5.51 -1.49
CA LEU A 93 -3.05 -5.88 -1.83
C LEU A 93 -3.39 -7.29 -1.35
N ALA A 94 -2.41 -8.19 -1.30
CA ALA A 94 -2.61 -9.54 -0.75
C ALA A 94 -3.04 -9.49 0.72
N ARG A 95 -2.58 -8.50 1.47
CA ARG A 95 -2.97 -8.32 2.88
C ARG A 95 -4.43 -7.90 3.05
N MET A 96 -5.05 -7.39 1.99
CA MET A 96 -6.48 -7.03 2.00
C MET A 96 -7.27 -7.87 0.99
N LYS A 97 -6.76 -9.05 0.66
CA LYS A 97 -7.37 -9.94 -0.35
C LYS A 97 -8.74 -10.46 0.03
N GLN A 98 -9.08 -10.45 1.33
CA GLN A 98 -10.40 -10.86 1.80
C GLN A 98 -11.48 -9.82 1.54
N THR A 99 -11.10 -8.61 1.14
CA THR A 99 -12.05 -7.54 0.85
C THR A 99 -12.38 -7.51 -0.63
N GLY A 100 -13.57 -7.02 -0.96
CA GLY A 100 -13.96 -6.83 -2.36
C GLY A 100 -13.04 -5.86 -3.09
N ALA A 101 -12.64 -4.76 -2.39
CA ALA A 101 -11.74 -3.77 -2.98
C ALA A 101 -10.36 -4.36 -3.28
N GLY A 102 -9.82 -5.17 -2.38
CA GLY A 102 -8.53 -5.83 -2.59
C GLY A 102 -8.56 -6.81 -3.76
N ARG A 103 -9.62 -7.62 -3.85
CA ARG A 103 -9.78 -8.55 -4.97
C ARG A 103 -9.95 -7.83 -6.31
N THR A 104 -10.75 -6.77 -6.33
CA THR A 104 -10.93 -5.97 -7.54
C THR A 104 -9.60 -5.37 -8.00
N ALA A 105 -8.83 -4.82 -7.07
CA ALA A 105 -7.52 -4.26 -7.37
C ALA A 105 -6.56 -5.29 -7.97
N LEU A 106 -6.48 -6.46 -7.35
CA LEU A 106 -5.65 -7.57 -7.85
C LEU A 106 -6.10 -8.03 -9.24
N SER A 107 -7.41 -8.08 -9.48
CA SER A 107 -7.96 -8.44 -10.79
C SER A 107 -7.58 -7.43 -11.87
N ILE A 108 -7.55 -6.14 -11.54
CA ILE A 108 -7.13 -5.11 -12.48
C ILE A 108 -5.65 -5.29 -12.84
N LEU A 109 -4.80 -5.52 -11.85
CA LEU A 109 -3.37 -5.76 -12.10
C LEU A 109 -3.15 -7.00 -12.96
N GLN A 110 -3.87 -8.08 -12.67
CA GLN A 110 -3.78 -9.31 -13.45
C GLN A 110 -4.15 -9.07 -14.92
N ALA A 111 -5.20 -8.29 -15.15
CA ALA A 111 -5.73 -8.09 -16.49
C ALA A 111 -4.98 -7.04 -17.30
N ARG A 112 -4.44 -6.01 -16.65
CA ARG A 112 -4.03 -4.78 -17.34
C ARG A 112 -2.59 -4.33 -17.11
N HIS A 113 -1.90 -4.82 -16.08
CA HIS A 113 -0.54 -4.34 -15.85
C HIS A 113 0.39 -4.79 -16.98
N PRO A 114 1.26 -3.91 -17.51
CA PRO A 114 2.13 -4.30 -18.63
C PRO A 114 3.23 -5.29 -18.27
N ALA A 115 3.67 -5.33 -17.01
CA ALA A 115 4.72 -6.26 -16.60
C ALA A 115 4.17 -7.65 -16.31
N HIS A 116 4.70 -8.67 -16.97
CA HIS A 116 4.28 -10.05 -16.79
C HIS A 116 4.40 -10.50 -15.32
N ALA A 117 5.50 -10.17 -14.66
CA ALA A 117 5.73 -10.57 -13.27
C ALA A 117 4.64 -10.04 -12.33
N VAL A 118 4.18 -8.82 -12.58
CA VAL A 118 3.12 -8.20 -11.77
C VAL A 118 1.78 -8.89 -12.04
N ARG A 119 1.45 -9.13 -13.31
CA ARG A 119 0.23 -9.86 -13.68
C ARG A 119 0.20 -11.24 -13.04
N GLU A 120 1.31 -11.96 -13.13
CA GLU A 120 1.41 -13.31 -12.58
C GLU A 120 1.35 -13.31 -11.05
N GLY A 121 2.01 -12.34 -10.40
CA GLY A 121 1.94 -12.19 -8.95
C GLY A 121 0.52 -11.97 -8.46
N ALA A 122 -0.22 -11.09 -9.14
CA ALA A 122 -1.63 -10.85 -8.81
C ALA A 122 -2.47 -12.11 -9.03
N ALA A 123 -2.23 -12.84 -10.14
CA ALA A 123 -2.93 -14.08 -10.44
C ALA A 123 -2.71 -15.13 -9.35
N ARG A 124 -1.49 -15.27 -8.85
CA ARG A 124 -1.17 -16.22 -7.78
C ARG A 124 -1.92 -15.91 -6.48
N VAL A 125 -2.00 -14.64 -6.12
CA VAL A 125 -2.75 -14.22 -4.92
C VAL A 125 -4.23 -14.56 -5.09
N LEU A 126 -4.81 -14.24 -6.25
CA LEU A 126 -6.21 -14.53 -6.52
C LEU A 126 -6.51 -16.03 -6.55
N ALA A 127 -5.59 -16.82 -7.12
CA ALA A 127 -5.76 -18.27 -7.18
C ALA A 127 -5.68 -18.95 -5.80
N ALA A 128 -4.99 -18.33 -4.86
CA ALA A 128 -4.87 -18.84 -3.49
C ALA A 128 -6.08 -18.52 -2.62
N LEU A 129 -7.02 -17.68 -3.12
CA LEU A 129 -8.23 -17.36 -2.36
C LEU A 129 -9.20 -18.54 -2.43
N PRO A 130 -9.89 -18.86 -1.32
CA PRO A 130 -10.95 -19.87 -1.36
C PRO A 130 -12.10 -19.36 -2.23
N SER A 131 -12.83 -20.28 -2.85
CA SER A 131 -14.07 -19.91 -3.54
C SER A 131 -15.07 -19.38 -2.54
N GLU A 132 -16.09 -18.63 -3.00
CA GLU A 132 -17.10 -18.08 -2.12
C GLU A 132 -17.80 -19.16 -1.27
N GLY A 133 -18.02 -20.33 -1.83
CA GLY A 133 -18.61 -21.45 -1.09
C GLY A 133 -17.69 -22.03 -0.04
N GLU A 134 -16.39 -21.96 -0.23
CA GLU A 134 -15.40 -22.45 0.73
C GLU A 134 -15.16 -21.45 1.87
N ALA A 135 -15.31 -20.16 1.58
CA ALA A 135 -15.11 -19.12 2.58
C ALA A 135 -16.12 -19.18 3.71
N ASP A 136 -17.29 -19.75 3.48
CA ASP A 136 -18.37 -19.87 4.45
C ASP A 136 -18.32 -21.19 5.23
N ALA A 137 -17.39 -22.03 4.93
CA ALA A 137 -17.30 -23.36 5.56
C ALA A 137 -16.61 -23.34 6.93
#